data_9d5822032337b18d5b0913c1e7d72504
#
_entry.id   9d5822032337b18d5b0913c1e7d72504
#
_cell.length_a   1.000
_cell.length_b   1.000
_cell.length_c   1.000
_cell.angle_alpha   90.00
_cell.angle_beta   90.00
_cell.angle_gamma   90.00
#
_symmetry.space_group_name_H-M   'P 1'
#
loop_
_entity.id
_entity.type
_entity.pdbx_description
1 polymer ?
#
loop_
_entity_poly.entity_id
_entity_poly.type
_entity_poly.pdbx_seq_one_letter_code
_entity_poly.pdbx_strand_id
1 'polypeptide(L)'
;VPVPAGLRPAQARVFTTGLWHHRACRALASSTVTGALSRLLGASDPAIGAAALGAVTALPEAIGPVSFRDLAWPMARLLDDGVHLNLLSLEALAAAEHLGAVLCLATADENPSLLAAAAIRGNPTRLIHA
;
A
#
# COMPACT_ATOMS: atom_id res chain seq x y z
N VAL A 1 -6.61 10.32 4.09
CA VAL A 1 -5.42 10.44 4.95
C VAL A 1 -4.42 11.30 4.23
N PRO A 2 -3.97 12.40 4.82
CA PRO A 2 -2.87 13.12 4.22
C PRO A 2 -1.67 12.18 4.10
N VAL A 3 -1.12 12.07 2.91
CA VAL A 3 0.11 11.32 2.70
C VAL A 3 1.22 12.04 3.48
N PRO A 4 1.97 11.32 4.34
CA PRO A 4 3.05 11.95 5.09
C PRO A 4 3.99 12.72 4.16
N ALA A 5 4.42 13.89 4.60
CA ALA A 5 5.23 14.81 3.78
C ALA A 5 6.51 14.15 3.21
N GLY A 6 7.08 13.19 3.94
CA GLY A 6 8.25 12.43 3.47
C GLY A 6 7.99 11.41 2.36
N LEU A 7 6.72 11.13 2.05
CA LEU A 7 6.29 10.16 1.05
C LEU A 7 6.02 10.77 -0.31
N ARG A 8 5.71 12.04 -0.34
CA ARG A 8 5.24 12.68 -1.55
C ARG A 8 6.11 13.87 -1.91
N PRO A 9 7.05 13.73 -2.85
CA PRO A 9 7.60 14.91 -3.52
C PRO A 9 6.45 15.75 -4.10
N ALA A 10 6.62 17.05 -4.18
CA ALA A 10 5.54 18.00 -4.49
C ALA A 10 4.70 17.70 -5.74
N GLN A 11 5.19 16.86 -6.64
CA GLN A 11 4.47 16.49 -7.88
C GLN A 11 4.29 14.97 -8.06
N ALA A 12 4.63 14.17 -7.05
CA ALA A 12 4.48 12.72 -7.16
C ALA A 12 3.02 12.29 -7.01
N ARG A 13 2.60 11.35 -7.85
CA ARG A 13 1.31 10.70 -7.73
C ARG A 13 1.44 9.51 -6.79
N VAL A 14 0.41 9.27 -6.01
CA VAL A 14 0.32 8.14 -5.09
C VAL A 14 -0.70 7.15 -5.62
N PHE A 15 -0.35 5.87 -5.61
CA PHE A 15 -1.20 4.77 -6.05
C PHE A 15 -1.33 3.73 -4.96
N THR A 16 -2.42 2.99 -5.00
CA THR A 16 -2.60 1.76 -4.22
C THR A 16 -3.12 0.66 -5.13
N THR A 17 -3.07 -0.56 -4.65
CA THR A 17 -3.61 -1.71 -5.36
C THR A 17 -4.91 -2.20 -4.70
N GLY A 18 -5.73 -2.95 -5.43
CA GLY A 18 -7.01 -3.43 -4.93
C GLY A 18 -6.87 -4.34 -3.72
N LEU A 19 -5.91 -5.27 -3.71
CA LEU A 19 -5.71 -6.18 -2.58
C LEU A 19 -5.18 -5.45 -1.34
N TRP A 20 -4.28 -4.50 -1.51
CA TRP A 20 -3.77 -3.69 -0.39
C TRP A 20 -4.84 -2.78 0.19
N HIS A 21 -5.65 -2.16 -0.67
CA HIS A 21 -6.80 -1.38 -0.21
C HIS A 21 -7.82 -2.26 0.52
N HIS A 22 -8.12 -3.43 -0.02
CA HIS A 22 -9.00 -4.40 0.63
C HIS A 22 -8.45 -4.84 2.00
N ARG A 23 -7.14 -5.10 2.09
CA ARG A 23 -6.49 -5.42 3.36
C ARG A 23 -6.66 -4.31 4.39
N ALA A 24 -6.49 -3.05 3.99
CA ALA A 24 -6.71 -1.91 4.87
C ALA A 24 -8.17 -1.82 5.33
N CYS A 25 -9.13 -2.04 4.44
CA CYS A 25 -10.55 -2.07 4.78
C CYS A 25 -10.88 -3.23 5.73
N ARG A 26 -10.29 -4.41 5.53
CA ARG A 26 -10.46 -5.55 6.44
C ARG A 26 -9.94 -5.25 7.84
N ALA A 27 -8.79 -4.61 7.94
CA ALA A 27 -8.23 -4.21 9.21
C ALA A 27 -9.17 -3.26 9.97
N LEU A 28 -9.76 -2.30 9.27
CA LEU A 28 -10.73 -1.37 9.86
C LEU A 28 -12.05 -2.06 10.25
N ALA A 29 -12.48 -3.06 9.49
CA ALA A 29 -13.69 -3.82 9.79
C ALA A 29 -13.50 -4.76 10.99
N SER A 30 -12.28 -5.11 11.36
CA SER A 30 -11.99 -5.92 12.53
C SER A 30 -12.18 -5.09 13.81
N SER A 31 -13.03 -5.56 14.72
CA SER A 31 -13.27 -4.86 15.99
C SER A 31 -12.02 -4.69 16.85
N THR A 32 -11.10 -5.66 16.81
CA THR A 32 -9.83 -5.61 17.53
C THR A 32 -8.91 -4.52 16.96
N VAL A 33 -8.76 -4.47 15.64
CA VAL A 33 -7.92 -3.47 14.98
C VAL A 33 -8.56 -2.09 15.05
N THR A 34 -9.88 -1.99 14.92
CA THR A 34 -10.61 -0.72 15.08
C THR A 34 -10.41 -0.15 16.47
N GLY A 35 -10.43 -0.99 17.51
CA GLY A 35 -10.13 -0.56 18.87
C GLY A 35 -8.72 -0.01 19.03
N ALA A 36 -7.73 -0.66 18.43
CA ALA A 36 -6.33 -0.21 18.44
C ALA A 36 -6.18 1.12 17.68
N LEU A 37 -6.81 1.25 16.51
CA LEU A 37 -6.82 2.48 15.73
C LEU A 37 -7.52 3.62 16.49
N SER A 38 -8.65 3.34 17.13
CA SER A 38 -9.36 4.33 17.93
C SER A 38 -8.49 4.86 19.08
N ARG A 39 -7.68 4.01 19.68
CA ARG A 39 -6.73 4.43 20.73
C ARG A 39 -5.59 5.29 20.18
N LEU A 40 -5.05 4.92 19.03
CA LEU A 40 -4.03 5.70 18.34
C LEU A 40 -4.56 7.07 17.87
N LEU A 41 -5.74 7.07 17.26
CA LEU A 41 -6.39 8.27 16.74
C LEU A 41 -7.07 9.07 17.84
N GLY A 42 -7.43 8.44 18.97
CA GLY A 42 -8.03 9.10 20.13
C GLY A 42 -7.07 10.05 20.86
N ALA A 43 -5.76 9.93 20.63
CA ALA A 43 -4.77 10.91 21.04
C ALA A 43 -4.75 12.15 20.12
N SER A 44 -5.50 12.12 19.03
CA SER A 44 -5.59 13.16 18.00
C SER A 44 -6.99 13.78 18.00
N ASP A 45 -7.16 14.85 17.25
CA ASP A 45 -8.46 15.48 17.04
C ASP A 45 -9.45 14.43 16.44
N PRO A 46 -10.67 14.27 16.99
CA PRO A 46 -11.69 13.37 16.47
C PRO A 46 -12.03 13.60 14.99
N ALA A 47 -11.96 14.85 14.53
CA ALA A 47 -12.18 15.19 13.13
C ALA A 47 -11.11 14.58 12.21
N ILE A 48 -9.86 14.56 12.65
CA ILE A 48 -8.75 13.95 11.93
C ILE A 48 -8.94 12.43 11.86
N GLY A 49 -9.34 11.80 12.96
CA GLY A 49 -9.64 10.39 13.01
C GLY A 49 -10.76 9.98 12.05
N ALA A 50 -11.87 10.74 12.04
CA ALA A 50 -12.98 10.50 11.12
C ALA A 50 -12.56 10.68 9.66
N ALA A 51 -11.75 11.69 9.36
CA ALA A 51 -11.23 11.92 8.01
C ALA A 51 -10.31 10.77 7.55
N ALA A 52 -9.48 10.25 8.45
CA ALA A 52 -8.60 9.12 8.17
C ALA A 52 -9.41 7.84 7.85
N LEU A 53 -10.43 7.55 8.65
CA LEU A 53 -11.32 6.41 8.40
C LEU A 53 -12.05 6.56 7.06
N GLY A 54 -12.58 7.75 6.77
CA GLY A 54 -13.23 8.04 5.49
C GLY A 54 -12.30 7.88 4.31
N ALA A 55 -11.04 8.29 4.44
CA ALA A 55 -10.06 8.16 3.38
C ALA A 55 -9.69 6.70 3.06
N VAL A 56 -9.71 5.81 4.06
CA VAL A 56 -9.44 4.38 3.83
C VAL A 56 -10.65 3.69 3.20
N THR A 57 -11.86 3.97 3.67
CA THR A 57 -13.09 3.32 3.19
C THR A 57 -13.54 3.85 1.83
N ALA A 58 -13.26 5.12 1.53
CA ALA A 58 -13.54 5.75 0.25
C ALA A 58 -12.28 6.50 -0.21
N LEU A 59 -11.47 5.88 -1.05
CA LEU A 59 -10.18 6.46 -1.48
C LEU A 59 -10.36 7.85 -2.05
N PRO A 60 -9.55 8.83 -1.59
CA PRO A 60 -9.50 10.14 -2.22
C PRO A 60 -9.07 10.05 -3.68
N GLU A 61 -9.55 10.96 -4.52
CA GLU A 61 -9.15 11.02 -5.93
C GLU A 61 -7.63 11.21 -6.13
N ALA A 62 -6.96 11.80 -5.14
CA ALA A 62 -5.51 11.97 -5.16
C ALA A 62 -4.74 10.64 -5.08
N ILE A 63 -5.38 9.56 -4.64
CA ILE A 63 -4.79 8.22 -4.60
C ILE A 63 -5.40 7.41 -5.74
N GLY A 64 -4.59 7.12 -6.75
CA GLY A 64 -5.02 6.33 -7.90
C GLY A 64 -5.10 4.83 -7.54
N PRO A 65 -6.22 4.15 -7.79
CA PRO A 65 -6.25 2.69 -7.70
C PRO A 65 -5.63 2.08 -8.95
N VAL A 66 -4.78 1.09 -8.77
CA VAL A 66 -4.28 0.28 -9.88
C VAL A 66 -5.17 -0.95 -10.01
N SER A 67 -5.82 -1.10 -11.13
CA SER A 67 -6.78 -2.17 -11.35
C SER A 67 -6.08 -3.53 -11.46
N PHE A 68 -6.65 -4.54 -10.82
CA PHE A 68 -6.21 -5.92 -10.99
C PHE A 68 -6.29 -6.37 -12.46
N ARG A 69 -7.20 -5.79 -13.21
CA ARG A 69 -7.32 -6.00 -14.65
C ARG A 69 -6.01 -5.68 -15.38
N ASP A 70 -5.33 -4.61 -14.98
CA ASP A 70 -4.07 -4.21 -15.59
C ASP A 70 -2.88 -5.00 -15.05
N LEU A 71 -3.01 -5.62 -13.87
CA LEU A 71 -1.93 -6.31 -13.18
C LEU A 71 -1.94 -7.83 -13.39
N ALA A 72 -3.04 -8.41 -13.84
CA ALA A 72 -3.17 -9.85 -13.96
C ALA A 72 -2.06 -10.47 -14.84
N TRP A 73 -1.80 -9.89 -15.99
CA TRP A 73 -0.73 -10.35 -16.87
C TRP A 73 0.67 -10.08 -16.29
N PRO A 74 1.02 -8.88 -15.81
CA PRO A 74 2.29 -8.64 -15.12
C PRO A 74 2.54 -9.59 -13.95
N MET A 75 1.52 -9.89 -13.16
CA MET A 75 1.66 -10.83 -12.03
C MET A 75 1.95 -12.25 -12.52
N ALA A 76 1.27 -12.70 -13.55
CA ALA A 76 1.53 -14.01 -14.15
C ALA A 76 2.96 -14.09 -14.70
N ARG A 77 3.46 -13.03 -15.30
CA ARG A 77 4.83 -12.98 -15.80
C ARG A 77 5.86 -13.03 -14.68
N LEU A 78 5.62 -12.38 -13.55
CA LEU A 78 6.50 -12.47 -12.40
C LEU A 78 6.64 -13.91 -11.90
N LEU A 79 5.53 -14.66 -11.84
CA LEU A 79 5.57 -16.06 -11.46
C LEU A 79 6.37 -16.89 -12.48
N ASP A 80 6.19 -16.63 -13.75
CA ASP A 80 6.92 -17.32 -14.82
C ASP A 80 8.43 -16.98 -14.76
N ASP A 81 8.78 -15.80 -14.36
CA ASP A 81 10.17 -15.36 -14.15
C ASP A 81 10.81 -15.92 -12.85
N GLY A 82 10.05 -16.72 -12.10
CA GLY A 82 10.56 -17.38 -10.88
C GLY A 82 10.39 -16.56 -9.60
N VAL A 83 9.57 -15.51 -9.62
CA VAL A 83 9.28 -14.72 -8.43
C VAL A 83 8.22 -15.42 -7.60
N HIS A 84 8.62 -15.93 -6.42
CA HIS A 84 7.73 -16.66 -5.51
C HIS A 84 7.33 -15.77 -4.34
N LEU A 85 6.19 -15.09 -4.50
CA LEU A 85 5.59 -14.23 -3.50
C LEU A 85 4.13 -14.61 -3.30
N ASN A 86 3.58 -14.28 -2.13
CA ASN A 86 2.13 -14.39 -1.95
C ASN A 86 1.41 -13.38 -2.86
N LEU A 87 0.12 -13.55 -3.04
CA LEU A 87 -0.67 -12.76 -3.97
C LEU A 87 -0.61 -11.26 -3.68
N LEU A 88 -0.67 -10.89 -2.41
CA LEU A 88 -0.62 -9.50 -1.98
C LEU A 88 0.72 -8.83 -2.35
N SER A 89 1.83 -9.50 -2.07
CA SER A 89 3.17 -9.01 -2.38
C SER A 89 3.43 -9.01 -3.88
N LEU A 90 2.94 -10.01 -4.59
CA LEU A 90 3.05 -10.11 -6.04
C LEU A 90 2.32 -8.96 -6.73
N GLU A 91 1.13 -8.62 -6.27
CA GLU A 91 0.37 -7.47 -6.78
C GLU A 91 1.13 -6.15 -6.58
N ALA A 92 1.69 -5.94 -5.38
CA ALA A 92 2.44 -4.73 -5.08
C ALA A 92 3.67 -4.57 -5.99
N LEU A 93 4.42 -5.64 -6.19
CA LEU A 93 5.59 -5.63 -7.06
C LEU A 93 5.21 -5.40 -8.52
N ALA A 94 4.18 -6.08 -9.00
CA ALA A 94 3.67 -5.91 -10.36
C ALA A 94 3.20 -4.48 -10.61
N ALA A 95 2.51 -3.87 -9.65
CA ALA A 95 2.06 -2.49 -9.75
C ALA A 95 3.25 -1.52 -9.82
N ALA A 96 4.25 -1.70 -8.98
CA ALA A 96 5.45 -0.87 -8.99
C ALA A 96 6.18 -0.95 -10.33
N GLU A 97 6.34 -2.13 -10.88
CA GLU A 97 6.97 -2.30 -12.21
C GLU A 97 6.11 -1.71 -13.33
N HIS A 98 4.80 -1.96 -13.29
CA HIS A 98 3.86 -1.46 -14.31
C HIS A 98 3.83 0.06 -14.38
N LEU A 99 3.93 0.73 -13.24
CA LEU A 99 3.90 2.19 -13.13
C LEU A 99 5.30 2.82 -13.21
N GLY A 100 6.36 2.05 -13.14
CA GLY A 100 7.71 2.59 -12.97
C GLY A 100 7.83 3.38 -11.66
N ALA A 101 7.17 2.92 -10.61
CA ALA A 101 7.01 3.64 -9.36
C ALA A 101 7.92 3.10 -8.25
N VAL A 102 8.12 3.91 -7.23
CA VAL A 102 8.79 3.49 -5.99
C VAL A 102 7.79 2.70 -5.15
N LEU A 103 8.18 1.51 -4.71
CA LEU A 103 7.39 0.69 -3.80
C LEU A 103 7.59 1.21 -2.36
N CYS A 104 6.51 1.70 -1.76
CA CYS A 104 6.52 2.24 -0.41
C CYS A 104 5.84 1.28 0.56
N LEU A 105 6.52 0.92 1.65
CA LEU A 105 5.99 0.05 2.70
C LEU A 105 6.20 0.70 4.06
N ALA A 106 5.21 0.57 4.94
CA ALA A 106 5.43 0.90 6.35
C ALA A 106 6.37 -0.11 6.99
N THR A 107 7.22 0.34 7.91
CA THR A 107 8.14 -0.57 8.62
C THR A 107 7.41 -1.68 9.36
N ALA A 108 6.21 -1.41 9.86
CA ALA A 108 5.36 -2.41 10.51
C ALA A 108 4.88 -3.52 9.56
N ASP A 109 4.83 -3.21 8.27
CA ASP A 109 4.42 -4.15 7.21
C ASP A 109 5.62 -4.65 6.40
N GLU A 110 6.82 -4.51 6.92
CA GLU A 110 8.03 -4.94 6.24
C GLU A 110 7.94 -6.41 5.86
N ASN A 111 8.15 -6.67 4.58
CA ASN A 111 8.12 -8.02 4.02
C ASN A 111 9.48 -8.27 3.36
N PRO A 112 10.39 -9.00 4.04
CA PRO A 112 11.72 -9.25 3.50
C PRO A 112 11.72 -9.92 2.13
N SER A 113 10.78 -10.83 1.87
CA SER A 113 10.68 -11.51 0.57
C SER A 113 10.31 -10.54 -0.55
N LEU A 114 9.38 -9.63 -0.29
CA LEU A 114 9.00 -8.60 -1.25
C LEU A 114 10.14 -7.63 -1.51
N LEU A 115 10.80 -7.16 -0.46
CA LEU A 115 11.94 -6.24 -0.58
C LEU A 115 13.10 -6.88 -1.33
N ALA A 116 13.40 -8.15 -1.06
CA ALA A 116 14.46 -8.90 -1.78
C ALA A 116 14.12 -9.05 -3.26
N ALA A 117 12.89 -9.41 -3.59
CA ALA A 117 12.45 -9.54 -4.98
C ALA A 117 12.51 -8.19 -5.71
N ALA A 118 12.08 -7.12 -5.09
CA ALA A 118 12.15 -5.78 -5.65
C ALA A 118 13.60 -5.36 -5.92
N ALA A 119 14.52 -5.63 -4.98
CA ALA A 119 15.93 -5.32 -5.14
C ALA A 119 16.58 -6.10 -6.30
N ILE A 120 16.30 -7.39 -6.40
CA ILE A 120 16.81 -8.25 -7.50
C ILE A 120 16.34 -7.74 -8.86
N ARG A 121 15.11 -7.24 -8.93
CA ARG A 121 14.53 -6.73 -10.17
C ARG A 121 14.84 -5.25 -10.43
N GLY A 122 15.61 -4.61 -9.56
CA GLY A 122 15.99 -3.21 -9.70
C GLY A 122 14.87 -2.21 -9.43
N ASN A 123 13.82 -2.64 -8.73
CA ASN A 123 12.74 -1.74 -8.32
C ASN A 123 13.13 -0.95 -7.07
N PRO A 124 13.05 0.39 -7.11
CA PRO A 124 13.31 1.18 -5.92
C PRO A 124 12.24 0.95 -4.85
N THR A 125 12.68 0.89 -3.62
CA THR A 125 11.81 0.70 -2.45
C THR A 125 12.06 1.80 -1.43
N ARG A 126 11.04 2.11 -0.64
CA ARG A 126 11.12 3.07 0.46
C ARG A 126 10.37 2.53 1.67
N LEU A 127 11.05 2.47 2.80
CA LEU A 127 10.42 2.15 4.07
C LEU A 127 10.00 3.45 4.77
N ILE A 128 8.79 3.44 5.30
CA ILE A 128 8.21 4.58 5.97
C ILE A 128 8.05 4.24 7.45
N HIS A 129 8.67 5.02 8.27
CA HIS A 129 8.53 4.91 9.71
C HIS A 129 7.27 5.67 10.15
N ALA A 130 6.34 4.93 10.71
CA ALA A 130 5.12 5.52 11.25
C ALA A 130 5.31 5.96 12.68
#